data_24169aa2eb00f9de7d733ccb31789098
#
_entry.id   24169aa2eb00f9de7d733ccb31789098
#
_cell.length_a   1.000
_cell.length_b   1.000
_cell.length_c   1.000
_cell.angle_alpha   90.00
_cell.angle_beta   90.00
_cell.angle_gamma   90.00
#
_symmetry.space_group_name_H-M   'P 1'
#
loop_
_entity.id
_entity.type
_entity.pdbx_description
1 polymer ?
#
loop_
_entity_poly.entity_id
_entity_poly.type
_entity_poly.pdbx_seq_one_letter_code
_entity_poly.pdbx_strand_id
1 'polypeptide(L)'
;MAGNILSVLLWVMATDFRTFLLSRVVGGLSEGNVQLAIAIATDISDEKQRGATMALVGICFSISFTFGPALGAWLSSISTVAANPFATAAGFSLFLIVTETLYLYFCLPETLPSKVADAKLNGAPAATNGITKSTTRSASKTTQAQMVSLSAEGKKKAFQRTNSHFLLNLTHLAFILFFSGMEFSLPFMTYDLFGYTSALNGRLLGFMGLVASLLQGGVTRRLPPLLSVRIGVVSCLLALFLLARINTVGGLYAATALLAVTTATVVTGLNALSSFEAGEDERGGKLGNLRSWGQLGRGVGPLLFTSVYWWAGREVAYTIGGMGVLAVSMVVFFGLKTPKGTEGTEGTEGKKIRDLKVDEVEL
;
A
#
# COMPACT_ATOMS: atom_id res chain seq x y z
N MET A 1 0.42 17.55 -0.33
CA MET A 1 -0.62 18.08 -1.23
C MET A 1 -0.11 19.21 -2.14
N ALA A 2 0.40 20.35 -1.63
CA ALA A 2 0.81 21.47 -2.48
C ALA A 2 1.79 21.12 -3.61
N GLY A 3 2.81 20.30 -3.33
CA GLY A 3 3.76 19.85 -4.35
C GLY A 3 3.12 18.97 -5.44
N ASN A 4 2.14 18.14 -5.08
CA ASN A 4 1.41 17.33 -6.06
C ASN A 4 0.51 18.21 -6.94
N ILE A 5 -0.13 19.23 -6.37
CA ILE A 5 -0.89 20.22 -7.15
C ILE A 5 0.04 20.94 -8.13
N LEU A 6 1.21 21.40 -7.66
CA LEU A 6 2.21 22.02 -8.50
C LEU A 6 2.69 21.09 -9.63
N SER A 7 2.96 19.82 -9.31
CA SER A 7 3.34 18.81 -10.30
C SER A 7 2.29 18.67 -11.41
N VAL A 8 1.03 18.51 -11.03
CA VAL A 8 -0.06 18.31 -12.00
C VAL A 8 -0.32 19.59 -12.78
N LEU A 9 -0.18 20.77 -12.15
CA LEU A 9 -0.28 22.08 -12.84
C LEU A 9 0.80 22.21 -13.92
N LEU A 10 2.06 21.87 -13.59
CA LEU A 10 3.16 21.83 -14.55
C LEU A 10 2.86 20.85 -15.69
N TRP A 11 2.22 19.71 -15.40
CA TRP A 11 1.84 18.76 -16.44
C TRP A 11 0.75 19.30 -17.36
N VAL A 12 -0.26 20.00 -16.84
CA VAL A 12 -1.28 20.68 -17.67
C VAL A 12 -0.64 21.66 -18.63
N MET A 13 0.37 22.41 -18.15
CA MET A 13 1.07 23.44 -18.92
C MET A 13 2.21 22.87 -19.79
N ALA A 14 2.50 21.58 -19.73
CA ALA A 14 3.63 20.98 -20.45
C ALA A 14 3.38 20.97 -21.96
N THR A 15 4.14 21.77 -22.69
CA THR A 15 4.19 21.78 -24.16
C THR A 15 5.47 21.15 -24.70
N ASP A 16 6.48 20.95 -23.84
CA ASP A 16 7.76 20.36 -24.17
C ASP A 16 8.14 19.26 -23.16
N PHE A 17 9.09 18.41 -23.58
CA PHE A 17 9.57 17.31 -22.74
C PHE A 17 10.20 17.78 -21.41
N ARG A 18 10.87 18.92 -21.40
CA ARG A 18 11.53 19.45 -20.19
C ARG A 18 10.52 19.80 -19.13
N THR A 19 9.47 20.52 -19.48
CA THR A 19 8.38 20.89 -18.55
C THR A 19 7.66 19.65 -18.06
N PHE A 20 7.41 18.68 -18.94
CA PHE A 20 6.84 17.38 -18.54
C PHE A 20 7.76 16.65 -17.56
N LEU A 21 9.07 16.55 -17.83
CA LEU A 21 10.03 15.91 -16.93
C LEU A 21 10.07 16.62 -15.57
N LEU A 22 10.09 17.96 -15.58
CA LEU A 22 10.06 18.75 -14.34
C LEU A 22 8.80 18.43 -13.51
N SER A 23 7.63 18.31 -14.15
CA SER A 23 6.40 17.92 -13.47
C SER A 23 6.56 16.56 -12.77
N ARG A 24 7.21 15.59 -13.41
CA ARG A 24 7.45 14.24 -12.84
C ARG A 24 8.43 14.28 -11.67
N VAL A 25 9.48 15.09 -11.76
CA VAL A 25 10.45 15.28 -10.67
C VAL A 25 9.76 15.93 -9.46
N VAL A 26 9.01 17.01 -9.66
CA VAL A 26 8.26 17.68 -8.58
C VAL A 26 7.25 16.73 -7.94
N GLY A 27 6.53 15.95 -8.76
CA GLY A 27 5.58 14.94 -8.28
C GLY A 27 6.26 13.89 -7.43
N GLY A 28 7.37 13.32 -7.90
CA GLY A 28 8.11 12.30 -7.17
C GLY A 28 8.67 12.78 -5.84
N LEU A 29 9.18 14.01 -5.78
CA LEU A 29 9.66 14.64 -4.53
C LEU A 29 8.53 14.93 -3.54
N SER A 30 7.29 15.06 -4.02
CA SER A 30 6.12 15.44 -3.21
C SER A 30 5.22 14.26 -2.86
N GLU A 31 5.52 13.05 -3.34
CA GLU A 31 4.66 11.88 -3.18
C GLU A 31 4.78 11.28 -1.77
N GLY A 32 3.88 11.71 -0.85
CA GLY A 32 3.78 11.17 0.50
C GLY A 32 2.33 10.85 0.91
N ASN A 33 1.35 11.22 0.11
CA ASN A 33 -0.07 11.18 0.48
C ASN A 33 -0.58 9.78 0.83
N VAL A 34 -0.15 8.77 0.08
CA VAL A 34 -0.54 7.38 0.30
C VAL A 34 -0.10 6.88 1.68
N GLN A 35 1.11 7.26 2.11
CA GLN A 35 1.63 6.84 3.42
C GLN A 35 0.92 7.54 4.56
N LEU A 36 0.55 8.81 4.38
CA LEU A 36 -0.29 9.51 5.34
C LEU A 36 -1.66 8.85 5.45
N ALA A 37 -2.30 8.50 4.32
CA ALA A 37 -3.57 7.79 4.33
C ALA A 37 -3.46 6.42 5.05
N ILE A 38 -2.40 5.67 4.79
CA ILE A 38 -2.12 4.40 5.48
C ILE A 38 -1.86 4.63 6.97
N ALA A 39 -1.11 5.66 7.35
CA ALA A 39 -0.84 5.99 8.75
C ALA A 39 -2.14 6.36 9.48
N ILE A 40 -2.94 7.26 8.91
CA ILE A 40 -4.26 7.64 9.45
C ILE A 40 -5.15 6.41 9.60
N ALA A 41 -5.24 5.58 8.56
CA ALA A 41 -6.03 4.35 8.57
C ALA A 41 -5.58 3.36 9.67
N THR A 42 -4.27 3.29 9.94
CA THR A 42 -3.74 2.47 11.05
C THR A 42 -4.01 3.07 12.42
N ASP A 43 -3.95 4.39 12.56
CA ASP A 43 -4.16 5.08 13.84
C ASP A 43 -5.61 4.96 14.32
N ILE A 44 -6.57 4.94 13.38
CA ILE A 44 -8.00 4.77 13.71
C ILE A 44 -8.45 3.30 13.78
N SER A 45 -7.57 2.33 13.46
CA SER A 45 -7.92 0.91 13.39
C SER A 45 -7.42 0.14 14.60
N ASP A 46 -8.27 -0.71 15.17
CA ASP A 46 -7.87 -1.69 16.18
C ASP A 46 -6.88 -2.72 15.59
N GLU A 47 -6.04 -3.31 16.43
CA GLU A 47 -5.05 -4.32 16.02
C GLU A 47 -5.69 -5.47 15.23
N LYS A 48 -6.87 -5.93 15.64
CA LYS A 48 -7.62 -7.02 14.98
C LYS A 48 -8.13 -6.65 13.58
N GLN A 49 -8.45 -5.37 13.35
CA GLN A 49 -9.02 -4.89 12.10
C GLN A 49 -7.97 -4.28 11.15
N ARG A 50 -6.73 -4.09 11.62
CA ARG A 50 -5.66 -3.41 10.87
C ARG A 50 -5.38 -4.05 9.51
N GLY A 51 -5.36 -5.38 9.42
CA GLY A 51 -5.19 -6.10 8.16
C GLY A 51 -6.34 -5.83 7.18
N ALA A 52 -7.57 -5.80 7.67
CA ALA A 52 -8.74 -5.49 6.87
C ALA A 52 -8.74 -4.04 6.38
N THR A 53 -8.34 -3.10 7.23
CA THR A 53 -8.20 -1.67 6.86
C THR A 53 -7.13 -1.47 5.79
N MET A 54 -5.98 -2.16 5.88
CA MET A 54 -4.96 -2.14 4.83
C MET A 54 -5.48 -2.70 3.50
N ALA A 55 -6.29 -3.76 3.55
CA ALA A 55 -6.90 -4.32 2.35
C ALA A 55 -7.90 -3.34 1.70
N LEU A 56 -8.64 -2.54 2.48
CA LEU A 56 -9.51 -1.48 1.94
C LEU A 56 -8.71 -0.40 1.19
N VAL A 57 -7.58 0.04 1.74
CA VAL A 57 -6.67 0.95 1.01
C VAL A 57 -6.20 0.30 -0.29
N GLY A 58 -5.87 -0.99 -0.27
CA GLY A 58 -5.51 -1.76 -1.46
C GLY A 58 -6.62 -1.82 -2.51
N ILE A 59 -7.89 -1.94 -2.11
CA ILE A 59 -9.05 -1.91 -3.02
C ILE A 59 -9.11 -0.57 -3.77
N CYS A 60 -8.91 0.56 -3.09
CA CYS A 60 -8.90 1.88 -3.71
C CYS A 60 -7.83 1.95 -4.81
N PHE A 61 -6.63 1.40 -4.55
CA PHE A 61 -5.58 1.30 -5.57
C PHE A 61 -6.00 0.44 -6.76
N SER A 62 -6.56 -0.73 -6.51
CA SER A 62 -6.96 -1.64 -7.60
C SER A 62 -8.08 -1.07 -8.44
N ILE A 63 -9.05 -0.36 -7.86
CA ILE A 63 -10.09 0.37 -8.57
C ILE A 63 -9.46 1.45 -9.45
N SER A 64 -8.54 2.24 -8.90
CA SER A 64 -7.83 3.28 -9.64
C SER A 64 -7.02 2.72 -10.81
N PHE A 65 -6.36 1.59 -10.64
CA PHE A 65 -5.64 0.88 -11.71
C PHE A 65 -6.57 0.31 -12.78
N THR A 66 -7.78 -0.10 -12.40
CA THR A 66 -8.78 -0.65 -13.34
C THR A 66 -9.35 0.45 -14.24
N PHE A 67 -9.77 1.56 -13.64
CA PHE A 67 -10.46 2.62 -14.37
C PHE A 67 -9.54 3.73 -14.88
N GLY A 68 -8.42 3.99 -14.20
CA GLY A 68 -7.49 5.09 -14.49
C GLY A 68 -6.97 5.09 -15.92
N PRO A 69 -6.36 4.00 -16.43
CA PRO A 69 -5.85 3.95 -17.80
C PRO A 69 -6.93 4.15 -18.87
N ALA A 70 -8.11 3.55 -18.68
CA ALA A 70 -9.23 3.68 -19.60
C ALA A 70 -9.76 5.12 -19.63
N LEU A 71 -9.94 5.71 -18.44
CA LEU A 71 -10.37 7.11 -18.30
C LEU A 71 -9.34 8.09 -18.87
N GLY A 72 -8.05 7.85 -18.59
CA GLY A 72 -6.96 8.66 -19.14
C GLY A 72 -6.88 8.60 -20.66
N ALA A 73 -7.02 7.42 -21.25
CA ALA A 73 -7.05 7.24 -22.69
C ALA A 73 -8.26 7.95 -23.34
N TRP A 74 -9.43 7.82 -22.72
CA TRP A 74 -10.64 8.50 -23.19
C TRP A 74 -10.50 10.03 -23.11
N LEU A 75 -10.06 10.57 -21.97
CA LEU A 75 -9.84 12.00 -21.81
C LEU A 75 -8.78 12.55 -22.78
N SER A 76 -7.76 11.78 -23.08
CA SER A 76 -6.74 12.16 -24.09
C SER A 76 -7.31 12.19 -25.51
N SER A 77 -8.28 11.29 -25.83
CA SER A 77 -8.89 11.23 -27.16
C SER A 77 -9.82 12.41 -27.44
N ILE A 78 -10.39 13.04 -26.43
CA ILE A 78 -11.27 14.22 -26.54
C ILE A 78 -10.54 15.54 -26.30
N SER A 79 -9.20 15.51 -26.11
CA SER A 79 -8.42 16.72 -25.89
C SER A 79 -8.42 17.60 -27.13
N THR A 80 -8.79 18.87 -26.96
CA THR A 80 -8.79 19.89 -28.02
C THR A 80 -7.49 20.69 -28.09
N VAL A 81 -6.57 20.46 -27.16
CA VAL A 81 -5.30 21.19 -27.05
C VAL A 81 -4.23 20.49 -27.89
N ALA A 82 -4.00 20.99 -29.10
CA ALA A 82 -3.05 20.39 -30.03
C ALA A 82 -1.60 20.34 -29.50
N ALA A 83 -1.18 21.32 -28.69
CA ALA A 83 0.16 21.39 -28.15
C ALA A 83 0.39 20.39 -26.99
N ASN A 84 -0.68 19.96 -26.32
CA ASN A 84 -0.61 18.96 -25.24
C ASN A 84 -1.82 18.02 -25.32
N PRO A 85 -1.72 16.89 -26.00
CA PRO A 85 -2.81 15.91 -26.12
C PRO A 85 -3.31 15.37 -24.75
N PHE A 86 -2.49 15.47 -23.71
CA PHE A 86 -2.81 15.02 -22.37
C PHE A 86 -3.36 16.11 -21.46
N ALA A 87 -3.52 17.34 -21.95
CA ALA A 87 -3.96 18.48 -21.14
C ALA A 87 -5.33 18.25 -20.48
N THR A 88 -6.27 17.63 -21.17
CA THR A 88 -7.60 17.32 -20.63
C THR A 88 -7.52 16.29 -19.49
N ALA A 89 -6.72 15.23 -19.65
CA ALA A 89 -6.51 14.23 -18.61
C ALA A 89 -5.76 14.82 -17.41
N ALA A 90 -4.75 15.66 -17.66
CA ALA A 90 -4.01 16.37 -16.62
C ALA A 90 -4.91 17.39 -15.87
N GLY A 91 -5.76 18.13 -16.59
CA GLY A 91 -6.73 19.06 -16.00
C GLY A 91 -7.76 18.35 -15.12
N PHE A 92 -8.26 17.20 -15.55
CA PHE A 92 -9.13 16.36 -14.73
C PHE A 92 -8.42 15.87 -13.47
N SER A 93 -7.16 15.45 -13.57
CA SER A 93 -6.34 15.08 -12.42
C SER A 93 -6.11 16.25 -11.47
N LEU A 94 -5.92 17.47 -12.01
CA LEU A 94 -5.78 18.68 -11.21
C LEU A 94 -7.07 18.97 -10.42
N PHE A 95 -8.22 18.86 -11.08
CA PHE A 95 -9.52 19.03 -10.44
C PHE A 95 -9.70 18.03 -9.28
N LEU A 96 -9.37 16.75 -9.49
CA LEU A 96 -9.50 15.73 -8.44
C LEU A 96 -8.58 16.00 -7.25
N ILE A 97 -7.29 16.34 -7.48
CA ILE A 97 -6.34 16.56 -6.37
C ILE A 97 -6.64 17.84 -5.58
N VAL A 98 -7.18 18.88 -6.24
CA VAL A 98 -7.64 20.08 -5.55
C VAL A 98 -8.88 19.76 -4.71
N THR A 99 -9.84 19.03 -5.26
CA THR A 99 -11.04 18.59 -4.53
C THR A 99 -10.68 17.72 -3.33
N GLU A 100 -9.76 16.75 -3.51
CA GLU A 100 -9.24 15.93 -2.41
C GLU A 100 -8.59 16.80 -1.32
N THR A 101 -7.75 17.76 -1.72
CA THR A 101 -7.06 18.65 -0.77
C THR A 101 -8.05 19.48 0.04
N LEU A 102 -9.07 20.03 -0.60
CA LEU A 102 -10.13 20.79 0.08
C LEU A 102 -10.96 19.90 1.02
N TYR A 103 -11.31 18.70 0.55
CA TYR A 103 -12.01 17.72 1.37
C TYR A 103 -11.21 17.36 2.63
N LEU A 104 -9.93 17.04 2.49
CA LEU A 104 -9.07 16.72 3.64
C LEU A 104 -8.91 17.91 4.59
N TYR A 105 -8.79 19.12 4.05
CA TYR A 105 -8.64 20.33 4.87
C TYR A 105 -9.89 20.63 5.72
N PHE A 106 -11.08 20.45 5.17
CA PHE A 106 -12.33 20.79 5.86
C PHE A 106 -12.96 19.62 6.64
N CYS A 107 -12.75 18.39 6.20
CA CYS A 107 -13.50 17.23 6.72
C CYS A 107 -12.65 16.27 7.54
N LEU A 108 -11.30 16.29 7.44
CA LEU A 108 -10.45 15.34 8.17
C LEU A 108 -10.17 15.88 9.58
N PRO A 109 -10.66 15.23 10.65
CA PRO A 109 -10.28 15.58 12.01
C PRO A 109 -8.84 15.14 12.31
N GLU A 110 -8.21 15.77 13.33
CA GLU A 110 -6.89 15.34 13.79
C GLU A 110 -6.98 13.92 14.38
N THR A 111 -6.14 13.01 13.87
CA THR A 111 -6.14 11.59 14.26
C THR A 111 -4.96 11.21 15.14
N LEU A 112 -3.95 12.09 15.32
CA LEU A 112 -2.77 11.80 16.12
C LEU A 112 -3.15 11.74 17.62
N PRO A 113 -3.00 10.59 18.31
CA PRO A 113 -3.50 10.40 19.68
C PRO A 113 -2.98 11.43 20.69
N SER A 114 -1.72 11.84 20.58
CA SER A 114 -1.12 12.86 21.45
C SER A 114 -1.80 14.22 21.31
N LYS A 115 -2.01 14.68 20.08
CA LYS A 115 -2.67 15.97 19.81
C LYS A 115 -4.16 15.98 20.15
N VAL A 116 -4.83 14.84 19.95
CA VAL A 116 -6.25 14.70 20.36
C VAL A 116 -6.37 14.78 21.89
N ALA A 117 -5.43 14.21 22.64
CA ALA A 117 -5.39 14.30 24.09
C ALA A 117 -5.14 15.75 24.56
N ASP A 118 -4.17 16.45 23.93
CA ASP A 118 -3.87 17.85 24.23
C ASP A 118 -5.04 18.78 23.88
N ALA A 119 -5.72 18.55 22.77
CA ALA A 119 -6.91 19.32 22.39
C ALA A 119 -8.08 19.12 23.37
N LYS A 120 -8.29 17.90 23.86
CA LYS A 120 -9.29 17.60 24.90
C LYS A 120 -8.95 18.24 26.25
N LEU A 121 -7.67 18.33 26.59
CA LEU A 121 -7.20 19.00 27.82
C LEU A 121 -7.32 20.52 27.73
N ASN A 122 -7.06 21.10 26.56
CA ASN A 122 -7.12 22.55 26.32
C ASN A 122 -8.52 23.03 25.93
N GLY A 123 -9.41 22.17 25.49
CA GLY A 123 -10.78 22.48 25.06
C GLY A 123 -11.86 22.29 26.13
N ALA A 124 -11.50 21.94 27.36
CA ALA A 124 -12.46 21.91 28.46
C ALA A 124 -12.92 23.36 28.76
N PRO A 125 -14.23 23.71 28.60
CA PRO A 125 -14.72 25.05 28.89
C PRO A 125 -14.46 25.36 30.36
N ALA A 126 -13.86 26.49 30.63
CA ALA A 126 -13.69 27.03 31.96
C ALA A 126 -15.09 27.24 32.57
N ALA A 127 -15.53 26.30 33.39
CA ALA A 127 -16.71 26.46 34.20
C ALA A 127 -16.47 27.62 35.19
N THR A 128 -17.17 28.68 34.94
CA THR A 128 -17.28 29.88 35.79
C THR A 128 -17.83 29.52 37.17
N ASN A 129 -17.22 30.14 38.14
CA ASN A 129 -17.73 30.56 39.45
C ASN A 129 -17.44 29.71 40.68
N GLY A 130 -16.79 30.42 41.56
CA GLY A 130 -17.15 30.55 42.96
C GLY A 130 -16.22 29.93 43.99
N ILE A 131 -15.29 30.76 44.45
CA ILE A 131 -14.87 30.82 45.86
C ILE A 131 -14.71 29.50 46.63
N THR A 132 -13.50 29.04 46.76
CA THR A 132 -12.88 28.78 48.07
C THR A 132 -11.37 28.63 47.93
N LYS A 133 -10.68 29.47 48.66
CA LYS A 133 -9.22 29.49 48.81
C LYS A 133 -8.74 28.30 49.61
N SER A 134 -7.55 27.86 49.21
CA SER A 134 -6.47 27.26 50.03
C SER A 134 -6.57 25.77 50.39
N THR A 135 -5.46 25.14 50.21
CA THR A 135 -4.89 24.00 50.93
C THR A 135 -4.99 22.60 50.30
N THR A 136 -5.29 22.46 49.01
CA THR A 136 -5.24 21.09 48.43
C THR A 136 -4.40 20.97 47.14
N ARG A 137 -3.49 21.92 46.89
CA ARG A 137 -2.76 21.97 45.59
C ARG A 137 -1.49 21.09 45.54
N SER A 138 -1.05 20.52 46.71
CA SER A 138 0.17 19.71 46.77
C SER A 138 -0.10 18.21 46.67
N ALA A 139 -1.21 17.69 47.25
CA ALA A 139 -1.53 16.29 47.24
C ALA A 139 -2.08 15.79 45.89
N SER A 140 -2.85 16.62 45.19
CA SER A 140 -3.42 16.25 43.87
C SER A 140 -2.39 16.13 42.74
N LYS A 141 -1.34 16.95 42.75
CA LYS A 141 -0.26 16.86 41.74
C LYS A 141 0.61 15.62 41.92
N THR A 142 0.84 15.18 43.16
CA THR A 142 1.64 14.01 43.43
C THR A 142 0.87 12.74 43.08
N THR A 143 -0.43 12.66 43.36
CA THR A 143 -1.27 11.50 43.03
C THR A 143 -1.51 11.40 41.51
N GLN A 144 -1.68 12.52 40.81
CA GLN A 144 -1.83 12.54 39.35
C GLN A 144 -0.52 12.23 38.62
N ALA A 145 0.61 12.74 39.12
CA ALA A 145 1.94 12.38 38.60
C ALA A 145 2.25 10.90 38.88
N GLN A 146 1.86 10.37 40.01
CA GLN A 146 2.04 8.98 40.36
C GLN A 146 1.09 8.05 39.60
N MET A 147 -0.17 8.43 39.35
CA MET A 147 -1.09 7.70 38.47
C MET A 147 -0.61 7.74 37.00
N VAL A 148 -0.09 8.86 36.52
CA VAL A 148 0.47 8.97 35.17
C VAL A 148 1.76 8.17 35.05
N SER A 149 2.63 8.15 36.10
CA SER A 149 3.83 7.31 36.10
C SER A 149 3.50 5.83 36.21
N LEU A 150 2.55 5.43 37.04
CA LEU A 150 2.08 4.04 37.16
C LEU A 150 1.34 3.57 35.89
N SER A 151 0.58 4.44 35.22
CA SER A 151 -0.02 4.11 33.90
C SER A 151 1.01 4.10 32.77
N ALA A 152 2.09 4.87 32.87
CA ALA A 152 3.22 4.84 31.94
C ALA A 152 4.15 3.64 32.16
N GLU A 153 4.34 3.21 33.41
CA GLU A 153 5.10 1.99 33.74
C GLU A 153 4.30 0.70 33.42
N GLY A 154 2.99 0.71 33.61
CA GLY A 154 2.14 -0.42 33.22
C GLY A 154 2.01 -0.63 31.70
N LYS A 155 2.27 0.38 30.87
CA LYS A 155 2.23 0.31 29.40
C LYS A 155 3.57 0.01 28.72
N LYS A 156 4.68 0.02 29.44
CA LYS A 156 5.98 -0.45 28.90
C LYS A 156 6.15 -1.97 29.06
N LYS A 157 5.17 -2.78 28.64
CA LYS A 157 5.53 -4.10 28.13
C LYS A 157 6.44 -3.85 26.94
N ALA A 158 7.72 -4.23 27.10
CA ALA A 158 8.71 -4.08 26.03
C ALA A 158 8.10 -4.66 24.75
N PHE A 159 7.86 -3.80 23.74
CA PHE A 159 7.31 -4.19 22.46
C PHE A 159 8.28 -5.18 21.81
N GLN A 160 7.95 -6.47 21.85
CA GLN A 160 8.80 -7.53 21.31
C GLN A 160 8.59 -7.59 19.80
N ARG A 161 9.54 -7.03 19.08
CA ARG A 161 9.61 -7.15 17.61
C ARG A 161 9.91 -8.60 17.24
N THR A 162 9.13 -9.12 16.31
CA THR A 162 9.31 -10.48 15.77
C THR A 162 10.16 -10.44 14.50
N ASN A 163 9.96 -9.41 13.65
CA ASN A 163 10.66 -9.22 12.40
C ASN A 163 11.49 -7.93 12.42
N SER A 164 12.67 -7.96 11.78
CA SER A 164 13.47 -6.76 11.58
C SER A 164 12.86 -5.87 10.50
N HIS A 165 12.73 -4.57 10.78
CA HIS A 165 12.31 -3.59 9.77
C HIS A 165 13.26 -3.54 8.57
N PHE A 166 14.56 -3.76 8.77
CA PHE A 166 15.51 -3.84 7.67
C PHE A 166 15.18 -4.98 6.73
N LEU A 167 14.86 -6.17 7.26
CA LEU A 167 14.49 -7.32 6.45
C LEU A 167 13.18 -7.08 5.68
N LEU A 168 12.18 -6.45 6.31
CA LEU A 168 10.93 -6.07 5.66
C LEU A 168 11.16 -5.07 4.53
N ASN A 169 11.98 -4.05 4.76
CA ASN A 169 12.32 -3.03 3.77
C ASN A 169 13.09 -3.63 2.59
N LEU A 170 14.08 -4.48 2.86
CA LEU A 170 14.86 -5.18 1.82
C LEU A 170 13.97 -6.12 0.99
N THR A 171 13.08 -6.87 1.65
CA THR A 171 12.10 -7.73 0.97
C THR A 171 11.19 -6.90 0.07
N HIS A 172 10.70 -5.75 0.55
CA HIS A 172 9.85 -4.85 -0.23
C HIS A 172 10.58 -4.26 -1.44
N LEU A 173 11.81 -3.75 -1.23
CA LEU A 173 12.65 -3.25 -2.33
C LEU A 173 12.88 -4.31 -3.39
N ALA A 174 13.38 -5.49 -2.99
CA ALA A 174 13.71 -6.56 -3.92
C ALA A 174 12.46 -7.06 -4.66
N PHE A 175 11.33 -7.24 -3.97
CA PHE A 175 10.07 -7.62 -4.60
C PHE A 175 9.62 -6.58 -5.62
N ILE A 176 9.54 -5.30 -5.24
CA ILE A 176 9.08 -4.23 -6.13
C ILE A 176 10.02 -4.03 -7.32
N LEU A 177 11.33 -4.22 -7.14
CA LEU A 177 12.30 -4.13 -8.23
C LEU A 177 11.95 -5.10 -9.37
N PHE A 178 11.73 -6.36 -9.08
CA PHE A 178 11.39 -7.36 -10.10
C PHE A 178 9.95 -7.20 -10.60
N PHE A 179 9.02 -6.94 -9.70
CA PHE A 179 7.60 -6.78 -10.05
C PHE A 179 7.38 -5.56 -10.95
N SER A 180 7.91 -4.38 -10.60
CA SER A 180 7.75 -3.18 -11.42
C SER A 180 8.47 -3.28 -12.75
N GLY A 181 9.64 -3.92 -12.78
CA GLY A 181 10.36 -4.17 -14.03
C GLY A 181 9.53 -5.01 -15.01
N MET A 182 8.93 -6.08 -14.52
CA MET A 182 7.99 -6.90 -15.28
C MET A 182 6.75 -6.09 -15.71
N GLU A 183 6.12 -5.36 -14.77
CA GLU A 183 4.92 -4.56 -15.03
C GLU A 183 5.12 -3.57 -16.17
N PHE A 184 6.25 -2.85 -16.18
CA PHE A 184 6.59 -1.88 -17.23
C PHE A 184 7.00 -2.54 -18.55
N SER A 185 7.54 -3.76 -18.55
CA SER A 185 7.88 -4.49 -19.78
C SER A 185 6.68 -5.19 -20.42
N LEU A 186 5.60 -5.43 -19.67
CA LEU A 186 4.43 -6.17 -20.13
C LEU A 186 3.80 -5.59 -21.41
N PRO A 187 3.60 -4.25 -21.58
CA PRO A 187 3.08 -3.69 -22.82
C PRO A 187 3.97 -3.95 -24.04
N PHE A 188 5.30 -3.93 -23.87
CA PHE A 188 6.23 -4.24 -24.96
C PHE A 188 6.10 -5.72 -25.36
N MET A 189 6.09 -6.61 -24.39
CA MET A 189 5.93 -8.04 -24.63
C MET A 189 4.60 -8.38 -25.32
N THR A 190 3.50 -7.77 -24.90
CA THR A 190 2.19 -8.01 -25.51
C THR A 190 2.09 -7.46 -26.92
N TYR A 191 2.79 -6.35 -27.20
CA TYR A 191 2.93 -5.84 -28.55
C TYR A 191 3.75 -6.79 -29.43
N ASP A 192 4.92 -7.23 -28.96
CA ASP A 192 5.83 -8.10 -29.71
C ASP A 192 5.20 -9.47 -30.06
N LEU A 193 4.46 -10.06 -29.10
CA LEU A 193 3.91 -11.41 -29.26
C LEU A 193 2.53 -11.45 -29.93
N PHE A 194 1.69 -10.47 -29.62
CA PHE A 194 0.26 -10.51 -29.97
C PHE A 194 -0.20 -9.27 -30.75
N GLY A 195 0.68 -8.29 -31.03
CA GLY A 195 0.32 -7.06 -31.69
C GLY A 195 -0.66 -6.19 -30.87
N TYR A 196 -0.60 -6.25 -29.54
CA TYR A 196 -1.54 -5.53 -28.70
C TYR A 196 -1.40 -4.02 -28.84
N THR A 197 -2.53 -3.37 -29.08
CA THR A 197 -2.66 -1.93 -29.03
C THR A 197 -2.79 -1.42 -27.60
N SER A 198 -2.67 -0.09 -27.40
CA SER A 198 -2.91 0.53 -26.08
C SER A 198 -4.28 0.18 -25.50
N ALA A 199 -5.32 0.06 -26.35
CA ALA A 199 -6.67 -0.31 -25.93
C ALA A 199 -6.73 -1.77 -25.41
N LEU A 200 -6.05 -2.72 -26.06
CA LEU A 200 -5.99 -4.11 -25.63
C LEU A 200 -5.17 -4.25 -24.34
N ASN A 201 -4.07 -3.52 -24.21
CA ASN A 201 -3.30 -3.43 -22.96
C ASN A 201 -4.14 -2.82 -21.83
N GLY A 202 -4.93 -1.80 -22.11
CA GLY A 202 -5.87 -1.24 -21.14
C GLY A 202 -6.91 -2.26 -20.65
N ARG A 203 -7.43 -3.12 -21.55
CA ARG A 203 -8.33 -4.23 -21.15
C ARG A 203 -7.63 -5.27 -20.30
N LEU A 204 -6.39 -5.63 -20.62
CA LEU A 204 -5.59 -6.58 -19.84
C LEU A 204 -5.31 -6.06 -18.43
N LEU A 205 -4.89 -4.79 -18.30
CA LEU A 205 -4.67 -4.14 -17.01
C LEU A 205 -5.98 -3.96 -16.24
N GLY A 206 -7.08 -3.64 -16.93
CA GLY A 206 -8.43 -3.58 -16.35
C GLY A 206 -8.87 -4.92 -15.78
N PHE A 207 -8.62 -6.01 -16.50
CA PHE A 207 -8.88 -7.38 -16.00
C PHE A 207 -8.05 -7.66 -14.73
N MET A 208 -6.75 -7.34 -14.75
CA MET A 208 -5.87 -7.50 -13.59
C MET A 208 -6.38 -6.71 -12.38
N GLY A 209 -6.73 -5.45 -12.57
CA GLY A 209 -7.25 -4.57 -11.52
C GLY A 209 -8.58 -5.06 -10.96
N LEU A 210 -9.50 -5.52 -11.81
CA LEU A 210 -10.79 -6.07 -11.39
C LEU A 210 -10.61 -7.31 -10.51
N VAL A 211 -9.81 -8.28 -10.97
CA VAL A 211 -9.53 -9.50 -10.20
C VAL A 211 -8.84 -9.16 -8.88
N ALA A 212 -7.86 -8.25 -8.88
CA ALA A 212 -7.20 -7.79 -7.67
C ALA A 212 -8.17 -7.13 -6.68
N SER A 213 -9.09 -6.28 -7.16
CA SER A 213 -10.11 -5.62 -6.32
C SER A 213 -11.04 -6.62 -5.65
N LEU A 214 -11.52 -7.62 -6.41
CA LEU A 214 -12.37 -8.68 -5.86
C LEU A 214 -11.64 -9.52 -4.81
N LEU A 215 -10.37 -9.87 -5.07
CA LEU A 215 -9.54 -10.60 -4.11
C LEU A 215 -9.28 -9.80 -2.84
N GLN A 216 -8.97 -8.51 -2.96
CA GLN A 216 -8.74 -7.64 -1.80
C GLN A 216 -10.00 -7.47 -0.95
N GLY A 217 -11.16 -7.26 -1.58
CA GLY A 217 -12.44 -7.11 -0.88
C GLY A 217 -12.93 -8.39 -0.20
N GLY A 218 -12.77 -9.53 -0.86
CA GLY A 218 -13.30 -10.81 -0.40
C GLY A 218 -12.34 -11.65 0.43
N VAL A 219 -11.14 -11.82 -0.06
CA VAL A 219 -10.17 -12.83 0.43
C VAL A 219 -9.06 -12.21 1.25
N THR A 220 -8.30 -11.27 0.67
CA THR A 220 -7.06 -10.74 1.28
C THR A 220 -7.30 -10.11 2.65
N ARG A 221 -8.44 -9.41 2.82
CA ARG A 221 -8.80 -8.79 4.11
C ARG A 221 -9.03 -9.78 5.26
N ARG A 222 -9.23 -11.06 4.94
CA ARG A 222 -9.46 -12.14 5.94
C ARG A 222 -8.21 -12.97 6.19
N LEU A 223 -7.18 -12.83 5.36
CA LEU A 223 -5.95 -13.61 5.47
C LEU A 223 -4.96 -12.98 6.46
N PRO A 224 -4.23 -13.81 7.23
CA PRO A 224 -3.09 -13.35 8.00
C PRO A 224 -2.06 -12.65 7.10
N PRO A 225 -1.44 -11.54 7.54
CA PRO A 225 -0.55 -10.74 6.69
C PRO A 225 0.61 -11.53 6.09
N LEU A 226 1.26 -12.41 6.87
CA LEU A 226 2.37 -13.22 6.37
C LEU A 226 1.91 -14.25 5.34
N LEU A 227 0.74 -14.86 5.54
CA LEU A 227 0.18 -15.80 4.58
C LEU A 227 -0.16 -15.10 3.25
N SER A 228 -0.73 -13.88 3.33
CA SER A 228 -0.98 -13.05 2.15
C SER A 228 0.30 -12.80 1.36
N VAL A 229 1.40 -12.41 2.02
CA VAL A 229 2.69 -12.20 1.34
C VAL A 229 3.19 -13.49 0.70
N ARG A 230 3.12 -14.62 1.40
CA ARG A 230 3.56 -15.93 0.87
C ARG A 230 2.79 -16.34 -0.38
N ILE A 231 1.46 -16.23 -0.36
CA ILE A 231 0.61 -16.52 -1.53
C ILE A 231 1.00 -15.60 -2.70
N GLY A 232 1.17 -14.31 -2.45
CA GLY A 232 1.46 -13.35 -3.50
C GLY A 232 2.83 -13.51 -4.13
N VAL A 233 3.91 -13.81 -3.37
CA VAL A 233 5.24 -14.03 -3.96
C VAL A 233 5.30 -15.32 -4.76
N VAL A 234 4.60 -16.38 -4.34
CA VAL A 234 4.49 -17.63 -5.13
C VAL A 234 3.70 -17.38 -6.42
N SER A 235 2.58 -16.64 -6.35
CA SER A 235 1.81 -16.27 -7.54
C SER A 235 2.63 -15.43 -8.52
N CYS A 236 3.44 -14.49 -8.03
CA CYS A 236 4.35 -13.69 -8.85
C CYS A 236 5.42 -14.56 -9.53
N LEU A 237 6.01 -15.50 -8.79
CA LEU A 237 7.00 -16.45 -9.30
C LEU A 237 6.43 -17.28 -10.46
N LEU A 238 5.26 -17.86 -10.25
CA LEU A 238 4.58 -18.66 -11.29
C LEU A 238 4.22 -17.80 -12.50
N ALA A 239 3.75 -16.57 -12.28
CA ALA A 239 3.43 -15.63 -13.36
C ALA A 239 4.65 -15.30 -14.21
N LEU A 240 5.79 -14.98 -13.61
CA LEU A 240 7.02 -14.65 -14.33
C LEU A 240 7.53 -15.83 -15.17
N PHE A 241 7.55 -17.05 -14.64
CA PHE A 241 7.96 -18.24 -15.42
C PHE A 241 6.96 -18.57 -16.52
N LEU A 242 5.65 -18.34 -16.28
CA LEU A 242 4.65 -18.50 -17.32
C LEU A 242 4.85 -17.46 -18.42
N LEU A 243 5.02 -16.17 -18.08
CA LEU A 243 5.27 -15.07 -19.03
C LEU A 243 6.54 -15.27 -19.85
N ALA A 244 7.57 -15.91 -19.29
CA ALA A 244 8.78 -16.26 -20.04
C ALA A 244 8.50 -17.13 -21.26
N ARG A 245 7.47 -17.99 -21.21
CA ARG A 245 7.23 -19.06 -22.19
C ARG A 245 5.87 -19.05 -22.87
N ILE A 246 5.00 -18.06 -22.58
CA ILE A 246 3.68 -18.01 -23.22
C ILE A 246 3.78 -17.72 -24.71
N ASN A 247 2.87 -18.36 -25.45
CA ASN A 247 2.67 -18.13 -26.87
C ASN A 247 1.18 -18.02 -27.21
N THR A 248 0.30 -17.97 -26.21
CA THR A 248 -1.15 -17.92 -26.38
C THR A 248 -1.76 -16.79 -25.55
N VAL A 249 -2.82 -16.20 -26.05
CA VAL A 249 -3.59 -15.16 -25.32
C VAL A 249 -4.19 -15.72 -24.04
N GLY A 250 -4.66 -16.98 -24.04
CA GLY A 250 -5.16 -17.63 -22.83
C GLY A 250 -4.09 -17.74 -21.73
N GLY A 251 -2.85 -18.09 -22.10
CA GLY A 251 -1.70 -18.11 -21.17
C GLY A 251 -1.37 -16.71 -20.63
N LEU A 252 -1.51 -15.65 -21.46
CA LEU A 252 -1.34 -14.27 -21.02
C LEU A 252 -2.35 -13.89 -19.93
N TYR A 253 -3.64 -14.19 -20.14
CA TYR A 253 -4.68 -13.91 -19.14
C TYR A 253 -4.51 -14.75 -17.87
N ALA A 254 -4.06 -16.01 -17.98
CA ALA A 254 -3.74 -16.84 -16.82
C ALA A 254 -2.57 -16.24 -16.00
N ALA A 255 -1.48 -15.83 -16.67
CA ALA A 255 -0.38 -15.13 -16.00
C ALA A 255 -0.84 -13.82 -15.36
N THR A 256 -1.68 -13.04 -16.04
CA THR A 256 -2.23 -11.77 -15.51
C THR A 256 -3.15 -12.01 -14.32
N ALA A 257 -3.90 -13.10 -14.27
CA ALA A 257 -4.67 -13.48 -13.09
C ALA A 257 -3.78 -13.79 -11.88
N LEU A 258 -2.64 -14.48 -12.08
CA LEU A 258 -1.63 -14.67 -11.02
C LEU A 258 -1.00 -13.35 -10.57
N LEU A 259 -0.75 -12.41 -11.49
CA LEU A 259 -0.29 -11.08 -11.15
C LEU A 259 -1.34 -10.28 -10.37
N ALA A 260 -2.62 -10.47 -10.66
CA ALA A 260 -3.71 -9.88 -9.87
C ALA A 260 -3.70 -10.37 -8.41
N VAL A 261 -3.46 -11.68 -8.18
CA VAL A 261 -3.26 -12.23 -6.83
C VAL A 261 -2.06 -11.56 -6.15
N THR A 262 -0.95 -11.42 -6.87
CA THR A 262 0.27 -10.75 -6.39
C THR A 262 -0.01 -9.31 -5.96
N THR A 263 -0.65 -8.53 -6.82
CA THR A 263 -1.03 -7.13 -6.57
C THR A 263 -1.95 -7.00 -5.36
N ALA A 264 -2.90 -7.92 -5.22
CA ALA A 264 -3.85 -7.94 -4.11
C ALA A 264 -3.21 -8.23 -2.74
N THR A 265 -2.06 -8.90 -2.70
CA THR A 265 -1.59 -9.55 -1.46
C THR A 265 -0.26 -9.03 -0.96
N VAL A 266 0.79 -8.91 -1.79
CA VAL A 266 2.17 -8.71 -1.32
C VAL A 266 2.36 -7.36 -0.64
N VAL A 267 2.04 -6.28 -1.32
CA VAL A 267 2.28 -4.91 -0.79
C VAL A 267 1.39 -4.66 0.43
N THR A 268 0.13 -5.06 0.36
CA THR A 268 -0.83 -4.96 1.47
C THR A 268 -0.35 -5.74 2.69
N GLY A 269 0.12 -6.99 2.48
CA GLY A 269 0.65 -7.84 3.54
C GLY A 269 1.94 -7.30 4.17
N LEU A 270 2.88 -6.78 3.37
CA LEU A 270 4.12 -6.18 3.88
C LEU A 270 3.85 -4.88 4.66
N ASN A 271 2.92 -4.04 4.22
CA ASN A 271 2.49 -2.86 4.97
C ASN A 271 1.87 -3.27 6.32
N ALA A 272 1.01 -4.28 6.33
CA ALA A 272 0.42 -4.80 7.55
C ALA A 272 1.49 -5.36 8.50
N LEU A 273 2.42 -6.19 8.01
CA LEU A 273 3.55 -6.72 8.80
C LEU A 273 4.39 -5.59 9.40
N SER A 274 4.78 -4.58 8.60
CA SER A 274 5.55 -3.44 9.08
C SER A 274 4.79 -2.63 10.14
N SER A 275 3.48 -2.50 9.99
CA SER A 275 2.61 -1.83 10.96
C SER A 275 2.53 -2.58 12.30
N PHE A 276 2.50 -3.92 12.28
CA PHE A 276 2.52 -4.75 13.51
C PHE A 276 3.87 -4.70 14.23
N GLU A 277 4.98 -4.52 13.50
CA GLU A 277 6.33 -4.45 14.07
C GLU A 277 6.74 -3.04 14.52
N ALA A 278 5.88 -2.04 14.35
CA ALA A 278 6.12 -0.65 14.73
C ALA A 278 5.34 -0.28 15.98
N GLY A 279 6.01 0.36 16.95
CA GLY A 279 5.35 1.02 18.09
C GLY A 279 4.40 2.13 17.63
N GLU A 280 3.45 2.51 18.47
CA GLU A 280 2.43 3.51 18.13
C GLU A 280 3.05 4.85 17.66
N ASP A 281 4.10 5.32 18.36
CA ASP A 281 4.77 6.59 18.05
C ASP A 281 5.67 6.53 16.81
N GLU A 282 6.14 5.35 16.41
CA GLU A 282 7.10 5.17 15.30
C GLU A 282 6.43 4.70 13.99
N ARG A 283 5.15 4.33 14.02
CA ARG A 283 4.46 3.61 12.95
C ARG A 283 4.50 4.35 11.62
N GLY A 284 4.16 5.63 11.61
CA GLY A 284 4.20 6.46 10.40
C GLY A 284 5.60 6.50 9.77
N GLY A 285 6.64 6.67 10.57
CA GLY A 285 8.03 6.68 10.11
C GLY A 285 8.49 5.33 9.55
N LYS A 286 8.10 4.22 10.17
CA LYS A 286 8.46 2.87 9.69
C LYS A 286 7.75 2.51 8.38
N LEU A 287 6.46 2.83 8.25
CA LEU A 287 5.71 2.67 7.01
C LEU A 287 6.24 3.58 5.90
N GLY A 288 6.59 4.81 6.22
CA GLY A 288 7.25 5.74 5.28
C GLY A 288 8.57 5.18 4.76
N ASN A 289 9.41 4.64 5.67
CA ASN A 289 10.67 4.02 5.29
C ASN A 289 10.47 2.78 4.41
N LEU A 290 9.54 1.89 4.76
CA LEU A 290 9.17 0.74 3.92
C LEU A 290 8.81 1.17 2.49
N ARG A 291 8.00 2.22 2.37
CA ARG A 291 7.61 2.77 1.06
C ARG A 291 8.80 3.36 0.30
N SER A 292 9.67 4.10 0.97
CA SER A 292 10.86 4.68 0.32
C SER A 292 11.73 3.61 -0.33
N TRP A 293 11.94 2.49 0.34
CA TRP A 293 12.64 1.33 -0.22
C TRP A 293 11.89 0.72 -1.41
N GLY A 294 10.56 0.62 -1.33
CA GLY A 294 9.73 0.16 -2.45
C GLY A 294 9.80 1.12 -3.65
N GLN A 295 9.77 2.43 -3.44
CA GLN A 295 9.88 3.41 -4.53
C GLN A 295 11.25 3.38 -5.20
N LEU A 296 12.32 3.13 -4.45
CA LEU A 296 13.64 2.89 -5.04
C LEU A 296 13.61 1.66 -5.97
N GLY A 297 13.01 0.56 -5.54
CA GLY A 297 12.80 -0.62 -6.38
C GLY A 297 11.97 -0.32 -7.62
N ARG A 298 10.91 0.49 -7.48
CA ARG A 298 10.04 0.89 -8.59
C ARG A 298 10.74 1.81 -9.60
N GLY A 299 11.67 2.63 -9.16
CA GLY A 299 12.47 3.49 -10.05
C GLY A 299 13.55 2.73 -10.81
N VAL A 300 14.25 1.81 -10.13
CA VAL A 300 15.37 1.06 -10.71
C VAL A 300 14.92 -0.17 -11.50
N GLY A 301 13.85 -0.83 -11.06
CA GLY A 301 13.33 -2.07 -11.64
C GLY A 301 13.08 -2.01 -13.15
N PRO A 302 12.28 -1.05 -13.64
CA PRO A 302 12.02 -0.91 -15.08
C PRO A 302 13.30 -0.75 -15.90
N LEU A 303 14.26 0.06 -15.43
CA LEU A 303 15.52 0.28 -16.13
C LEU A 303 16.32 -1.00 -16.28
N LEU A 304 16.50 -1.77 -15.22
CA LEU A 304 17.25 -3.03 -15.25
C LEU A 304 16.50 -4.09 -16.07
N PHE A 305 15.22 -4.27 -15.82
CA PHE A 305 14.45 -5.34 -16.44
C PHE A 305 14.28 -5.12 -17.95
N THR A 306 13.93 -3.90 -18.37
CA THR A 306 13.80 -3.59 -19.80
C THR A 306 15.13 -3.61 -20.52
N SER A 307 16.25 -3.21 -19.87
CA SER A 307 17.58 -3.38 -20.45
C SER A 307 17.90 -4.84 -20.74
N VAL A 308 17.63 -5.74 -19.81
CA VAL A 308 17.79 -7.19 -20.03
C VAL A 308 16.84 -7.70 -21.11
N TYR A 309 15.59 -7.22 -21.11
CA TYR A 309 14.58 -7.59 -22.11
C TYR A 309 15.05 -7.27 -23.54
N TRP A 310 15.56 -6.06 -23.77
CA TRP A 310 16.03 -5.64 -25.10
C TRP A 310 17.39 -6.23 -25.49
N TRP A 311 18.26 -6.55 -24.51
CA TRP A 311 19.56 -7.14 -24.77
C TRP A 311 19.54 -8.66 -24.95
N ALA A 312 18.81 -9.37 -24.10
CA ALA A 312 18.84 -10.84 -24.04
C ALA A 312 17.49 -11.49 -24.41
N GLY A 313 16.47 -10.70 -24.69
CA GLY A 313 15.15 -11.15 -25.07
C GLY A 313 14.23 -11.49 -23.89
N ARG A 314 12.96 -11.73 -24.22
CA ARG A 314 11.88 -12.00 -23.31
C ARG A 314 12.17 -13.14 -22.32
N GLU A 315 12.52 -14.32 -22.87
CA GLU A 315 12.67 -15.53 -22.07
C GLU A 315 13.71 -15.37 -20.97
N VAL A 316 14.84 -14.74 -21.31
CA VAL A 316 15.93 -14.48 -20.36
C VAL A 316 15.49 -13.45 -19.30
N ALA A 317 14.90 -12.33 -19.71
CA ALA A 317 14.49 -11.26 -18.79
C ALA A 317 13.46 -11.76 -17.76
N TYR A 318 12.41 -12.44 -18.22
CA TYR A 318 11.38 -12.97 -17.33
C TYR A 318 11.87 -14.15 -16.48
N THR A 319 12.80 -14.96 -16.98
CA THR A 319 13.44 -16.02 -16.18
C THR A 319 14.32 -15.43 -15.09
N ILE A 320 15.15 -14.42 -15.39
CA ILE A 320 15.96 -13.70 -14.39
C ILE A 320 15.05 -13.04 -13.36
N GLY A 321 13.95 -12.39 -13.79
CA GLY A 321 12.95 -11.85 -12.89
C GLY A 321 12.34 -12.92 -11.99
N GLY A 322 12.02 -14.09 -12.54
CA GLY A 322 11.51 -15.24 -11.78
C GLY A 322 12.53 -15.75 -10.75
N MET A 323 13.80 -15.87 -11.13
CA MET A 323 14.86 -16.25 -10.18
C MET A 323 15.04 -15.21 -9.06
N GLY A 324 14.94 -13.94 -9.38
CA GLY A 324 14.95 -12.87 -8.39
C GLY A 324 13.78 -12.95 -7.41
N VAL A 325 12.56 -13.17 -7.91
CA VAL A 325 11.37 -13.39 -7.05
C VAL A 325 11.47 -14.70 -6.27
N LEU A 326 12.13 -15.74 -6.80
CA LEU A 326 12.42 -16.97 -6.06
C LEU A 326 13.30 -16.68 -4.83
N ALA A 327 14.37 -15.89 -5.02
CA ALA A 327 15.21 -15.47 -3.89
C ALA A 327 14.41 -14.66 -2.85
N VAL A 328 13.54 -13.74 -3.29
CA VAL A 328 12.61 -13.02 -2.39
C VAL A 328 11.67 -14.00 -1.67
N SER A 329 11.15 -15.00 -2.37
CA SER A 329 10.29 -16.03 -1.78
C SER A 329 11.00 -16.80 -0.67
N MET A 330 12.27 -17.18 -0.88
CA MET A 330 13.09 -17.84 0.16
C MET A 330 13.21 -16.93 1.41
N VAL A 331 13.47 -15.63 1.22
CA VAL A 331 13.52 -14.69 2.36
C VAL A 331 12.16 -14.60 3.07
N VAL A 332 11.04 -14.59 2.34
CA VAL A 332 9.69 -14.53 2.92
C VAL A 332 9.34 -15.81 3.69
N PHE A 333 9.73 -16.97 3.18
CA PHE A 333 9.39 -18.25 3.83
C PHE A 333 10.25 -18.56 5.03
N PHE A 334 11.55 -18.27 4.97
CA PHE A 334 12.52 -18.64 6.00
C PHE A 334 12.91 -17.48 6.91
N GLY A 335 12.86 -16.23 6.42
CA GLY A 335 13.27 -15.04 7.15
C GLY A 335 12.14 -14.35 7.91
N LEU A 336 10.92 -14.34 7.37
CA LEU A 336 9.80 -13.64 8.01
C LEU A 336 8.96 -14.59 8.87
N LYS A 337 8.60 -14.09 10.06
CA LYS A 337 7.81 -14.80 11.07
C LYS A 337 6.47 -14.11 11.31
N THR A 338 5.48 -14.86 11.77
CA THR A 338 4.18 -14.31 12.16
C THR A 338 4.33 -13.40 13.39
N PRO A 339 3.84 -12.16 13.38
CA PRO A 339 3.88 -11.27 14.53
C PRO A 339 3.12 -11.83 15.72
N LYS A 340 3.66 -11.70 16.93
CA LYS A 340 3.09 -12.26 18.18
C LYS A 340 1.72 -11.69 18.60
N GLY A 341 1.08 -10.82 17.85
CA GLY A 341 -0.27 -10.28 18.13
C GLY A 341 -1.38 -10.91 17.30
N THR A 342 -1.04 -11.69 16.27
CA THR A 342 -2.01 -12.28 15.33
C THR A 342 -2.41 -13.72 15.65
N GLU A 343 -1.72 -14.38 16.56
CA GLU A 343 -1.98 -15.80 16.94
C GLU A 343 -3.30 -15.99 17.70
N GLY A 344 -3.88 -14.93 18.29
CA GLY A 344 -5.12 -15.02 19.09
C GLY A 344 -6.40 -15.29 18.28
N THR A 345 -6.38 -15.13 16.96
CA THR A 345 -7.59 -15.27 16.12
C THR A 345 -7.72 -16.67 15.53
N GLU A 346 -6.63 -17.36 15.25
CA GLU A 346 -6.67 -18.73 14.72
C GLU A 346 -7.02 -19.78 15.80
N GLY A 347 -6.59 -19.56 17.05
CA GLY A 347 -6.84 -20.49 18.17
C GLY A 347 -8.29 -20.48 18.64
N THR A 348 -8.98 -19.34 18.56
CA THR A 348 -10.31 -19.17 19.16
C THR A 348 -11.44 -19.57 18.18
N GLU A 349 -11.30 -19.31 16.88
CA GLU A 349 -12.29 -19.75 15.88
C GLU A 349 -12.16 -21.24 15.60
N GLY A 350 -10.96 -21.79 15.50
CA GLY A 350 -10.74 -23.23 15.35
C GLY A 350 -11.23 -24.04 16.56
N LYS A 351 -11.11 -23.48 17.76
CA LYS A 351 -11.63 -24.10 18.97
C LYS A 351 -13.16 -24.01 19.06
N LYS A 352 -13.74 -22.86 18.70
CA LYS A 352 -15.19 -22.65 18.67
C LYS A 352 -15.92 -23.52 17.64
N ILE A 353 -15.28 -23.75 16.48
CA ILE A 353 -15.83 -24.66 15.43
C ILE A 353 -15.66 -26.13 15.87
N ARG A 354 -14.63 -26.47 16.63
CA ARG A 354 -14.43 -27.82 17.16
C ARG A 354 -15.39 -28.12 18.30
N ASP A 355 -15.62 -27.15 19.18
CA ASP A 355 -16.54 -27.28 20.31
C ASP A 355 -18.00 -27.35 19.83
N LEU A 356 -18.39 -26.58 18.80
CA LEU A 356 -19.71 -26.66 18.14
C LEU A 356 -19.96 -28.01 17.42
N LYS A 357 -18.90 -28.65 16.89
CA LYS A 357 -19.04 -29.98 16.27
C LYS A 357 -19.07 -31.13 17.27
N VAL A 358 -18.58 -30.92 18.48
CA VAL A 358 -18.67 -31.94 19.55
C VAL A 358 -20.09 -31.94 20.15
N ASP A 359 -20.69 -30.76 20.32
CA ASP A 359 -22.05 -30.62 20.85
C ASP A 359 -23.16 -31.12 19.86
N GLU A 360 -22.87 -31.17 18.54
CA GLU A 360 -23.77 -31.73 17.53
C GLU A 360 -23.69 -33.28 17.39
N VAL A 361 -22.68 -33.89 17.99
CA VAL A 361 -22.48 -35.37 17.94
C VAL A 361 -22.98 -36.06 19.21
N GLU A 362 -23.29 -35.30 20.29
CA GLU A 362 -23.86 -35.85 21.54
C GLU A 362 -25.36 -35.63 21.71
N LEU A 363 -26.07 -35.18 20.67
CA LEU A 363 -27.53 -35.13 20.57
C LEU A 363 -28.04 -36.14 19.49
#